data_2c7c548116540862db966d7f46cd5e31
#
_entry.id   2c7c548116540862db966d7f46cd5e31
#
_cell.length_a   1.000
_cell.length_b   1.000
_cell.length_c   1.000
_cell.angle_alpha   90.00
_cell.angle_beta   90.00
_cell.angle_gamma   90.00
#
_symmetry.space_group_name_H-M   'P 1'
#
loop_
_entity.id
_entity.type
_entity.pdbx_description
1 polymer ?
#
loop_
_entity_poly.entity_id
_entity_poly.type
_entity_poly.pdbx_seq_one_letter_code
_entity_poly.pdbx_strand_id
1 'polypeptide(L)'
;KNIDKKVVDDFGKEWEKYNQKISSKTNFSNELKSAWNQYFAIFPFDDLKEGSQGFDMGCGSGRWAKFVANKVHILNCIDPSEKALNVAKKNLSKFSNINFYNASINDEVLKRNSQDFGYCLGVLHHIPNTLDGIKACSKLLKKDAPFLMYLYYNFENRPFLFKLIWRVSNLIRKFLSSLPSGIKGLITVIIAYLIYFPLARFALLCHKLGVNVANFPLTDYKDKPFYFMKTDALDRFGTRLEKRFSKQDIIDMLTVSGFKDIKFSEGNPCWVCISKKA
;
A
#
# COMPACT_ATOMS: atom_id res chain seq x y z
N LYS A 1 7.57 -1.99 20.85
CA LYS A 1 6.55 -2.30 19.84
C LYS A 1 7.04 -1.83 18.48
N ASN A 2 6.78 -2.61 17.44
CA ASN A 2 7.16 -2.28 16.06
C ASN A 2 6.12 -1.33 15.42
N ILE A 3 5.94 -0.18 16.03
CA ILE A 3 4.92 0.82 15.66
C ILE A 3 5.46 2.24 15.91
N ASP A 4 5.25 3.13 14.94
CA ASP A 4 5.43 4.58 15.13
C ASP A 4 4.02 5.20 15.29
N LYS A 5 3.70 5.62 16.53
CA LYS A 5 2.38 6.16 16.87
C LYS A 5 2.01 7.39 16.05
N LYS A 6 3.00 8.21 15.68
CA LYS A 6 2.75 9.43 14.88
C LYS A 6 2.39 9.06 13.44
N VAL A 7 3.06 8.06 12.88
CA VAL A 7 2.71 7.51 11.55
C VAL A 7 1.28 6.97 11.55
N VAL A 8 0.91 6.19 12.58
CA VAL A 8 -0.45 5.64 12.71
C VAL A 8 -1.51 6.74 12.82
N ASP A 9 -1.25 7.79 13.62
CA ASP A 9 -2.19 8.92 13.76
C ASP A 9 -2.31 9.72 12.46
N ASP A 10 -1.20 9.96 11.76
CA ASP A 10 -1.18 10.68 10.48
C ASP A 10 -1.98 9.92 9.41
N PHE A 11 -1.77 8.60 9.26
CA PHE A 11 -2.58 7.77 8.34
C PHE A 11 -4.04 7.68 8.79
N GLY A 12 -4.32 7.58 10.08
CA GLY A 12 -5.69 7.60 10.58
C GLY A 12 -6.45 8.87 10.19
N LYS A 13 -5.82 10.04 10.32
CA LYS A 13 -6.38 11.33 9.88
C LYS A 13 -6.54 11.40 8.37
N GLU A 14 -5.60 10.81 7.63
CA GLU A 14 -5.67 10.75 6.17
C GLU A 14 -6.89 9.94 5.72
N TRP A 15 -7.09 8.74 6.27
CA TRP A 15 -8.23 7.90 5.94
C TRP A 15 -9.58 8.50 6.38
N GLU A 16 -9.64 9.25 7.48
CA GLU A 16 -10.83 10.03 7.84
C GLU A 16 -11.15 11.12 6.79
N LYS A 17 -10.13 11.86 6.36
CA LYS A 17 -10.27 12.96 5.39
C LYS A 17 -10.55 12.45 3.98
N TYR A 18 -9.85 11.41 3.56
CA TYR A 18 -9.96 10.79 2.26
C TYR A 18 -10.56 9.39 2.38
N ASN A 19 -11.75 9.32 2.97
CA ASN A 19 -12.42 8.08 3.36
C ASN A 19 -12.75 7.12 2.20
N GLN A 20 -12.28 7.46 0.99
CA GLN A 20 -12.46 6.67 -0.24
C GLN A 20 -13.89 6.13 -0.36
N LYS A 21 -14.89 6.92 0.13
CA LYS A 21 -16.26 6.61 -0.16
C LYS A 21 -16.30 6.37 -1.65
N ILE A 22 -16.56 5.13 -2.00
CA ILE A 22 -16.82 4.72 -3.36
C ILE A 22 -18.14 5.43 -3.69
N SER A 23 -18.00 6.72 -3.98
CA SER A 23 -19.09 7.44 -4.56
C SER A 23 -19.36 6.72 -5.86
N SER A 24 -20.61 6.57 -6.20
CA SER A 24 -21.11 6.02 -7.46
C SER A 24 -20.61 6.77 -8.73
N LYS A 25 -19.62 7.66 -8.59
CA LYS A 25 -18.91 8.27 -9.69
C LYS A 25 -18.06 7.19 -10.35
N THR A 26 -18.54 6.71 -11.46
CA THR A 26 -18.05 5.61 -12.31
C THR A 26 -16.51 5.58 -12.48
N ASN A 27 -15.86 6.74 -12.60
CA ASN A 27 -14.41 6.82 -12.82
C ASN A 27 -13.56 6.39 -11.64
N PHE A 28 -13.92 6.74 -10.38
CA PHE A 28 -13.14 6.36 -9.19
C PHE A 28 -13.23 4.85 -8.92
N SER A 29 -14.41 4.26 -9.14
CA SER A 29 -14.62 2.81 -8.97
C SER A 29 -13.79 2.01 -9.98
N ASN A 30 -13.71 2.47 -11.23
CA ASN A 30 -12.94 1.80 -12.28
C ASN A 30 -11.44 1.87 -12.01
N GLU A 31 -10.92 2.99 -11.53
CA GLU A 31 -9.51 3.14 -11.20
C GLU A 31 -9.10 2.32 -9.99
N LEU A 32 -9.95 2.26 -8.95
CA LEU A 32 -9.69 1.40 -7.80
C LEU A 32 -9.69 -0.08 -8.21
N LYS A 33 -10.59 -0.50 -9.09
CA LYS A 33 -10.62 -1.85 -9.66
C LYS A 33 -9.39 -2.13 -10.52
N SER A 34 -8.96 -1.17 -11.33
CA SER A 34 -7.73 -1.28 -12.13
C SER A 34 -6.50 -1.44 -11.23
N ALA A 35 -6.39 -0.62 -10.18
CA ALA A 35 -5.32 -0.76 -9.20
C ALA A 35 -5.37 -2.13 -8.49
N TRP A 36 -6.55 -2.58 -8.06
CA TRP A 36 -6.71 -3.91 -7.46
C TRP A 36 -6.24 -5.02 -8.41
N ASN A 37 -6.62 -4.98 -9.67
CA ASN A 37 -6.17 -5.95 -10.67
C ASN A 37 -4.64 -5.98 -10.81
N GLN A 38 -3.96 -4.82 -10.73
CA GLN A 38 -2.50 -4.74 -10.78
C GLN A 38 -1.84 -5.34 -9.52
N TYR A 39 -2.33 -4.98 -8.32
CA TYR A 39 -1.76 -5.49 -7.07
C TYR A 39 -2.01 -6.99 -6.87
N PHE A 40 -3.16 -7.50 -7.28
CA PHE A 40 -3.54 -8.89 -7.08
C PHE A 40 -3.37 -9.78 -8.33
N ALA A 41 -2.74 -9.27 -9.39
CA ALA A 41 -2.55 -10.00 -10.65
C ALA A 41 -1.89 -11.37 -10.49
N ILE A 42 -0.99 -11.50 -9.52
CA ILE A 42 -0.23 -12.74 -9.24
C ILE A 42 -0.76 -13.52 -8.03
N PHE A 43 -1.88 -13.08 -7.43
CA PHE A 43 -2.44 -13.74 -6.26
C PHE A 43 -3.32 -14.92 -6.68
N PRO A 44 -3.06 -16.15 -6.15
CA PRO A 44 -3.70 -17.37 -6.62
C PRO A 44 -5.07 -17.58 -5.93
N PHE A 45 -6.08 -16.76 -6.24
CA PHE A 45 -7.42 -16.89 -5.65
C PHE A 45 -8.06 -18.24 -5.95
N ASP A 46 -7.81 -18.80 -7.14
CA ASP A 46 -8.42 -20.05 -7.59
C ASP A 46 -7.81 -21.29 -6.90
N ASP A 47 -6.63 -21.14 -6.28
CA ASP A 47 -6.00 -22.19 -5.47
C ASP A 47 -6.49 -22.21 -4.02
N LEU A 48 -7.25 -21.20 -3.58
CA LEU A 48 -7.79 -21.16 -2.23
C LEU A 48 -8.93 -22.16 -2.07
N LYS A 49 -8.85 -22.97 -1.01
CA LYS A 49 -9.89 -23.95 -0.68
C LYS A 49 -11.17 -23.25 -0.22
N GLU A 50 -12.29 -23.92 -0.42
CA GLU A 50 -13.55 -23.55 0.20
C GLU A 50 -13.40 -23.45 1.73
N GLY A 51 -13.98 -22.42 2.35
CA GLY A 51 -13.79 -22.17 3.78
C GLY A 51 -12.49 -21.46 4.15
N SER A 52 -11.68 -21.01 3.17
CA SER A 52 -10.42 -20.31 3.44
C SER A 52 -10.60 -19.03 4.24
N GLN A 53 -9.75 -18.86 5.25
CA GLN A 53 -9.65 -17.65 6.05
C GLN A 53 -8.25 -17.01 5.91
N GLY A 54 -8.21 -15.70 5.88
CA GLY A 54 -6.96 -14.98 5.74
C GLY A 54 -6.98 -13.59 6.36
N PHE A 55 -5.90 -12.83 6.16
CA PHE A 55 -5.77 -11.50 6.76
C PHE A 55 -5.34 -10.41 5.77
N ASP A 56 -5.81 -9.19 6.06
CA ASP A 56 -5.34 -7.91 5.51
C ASP A 56 -4.59 -7.18 6.61
N MET A 57 -3.24 -7.18 6.52
CA MET A 57 -2.39 -6.55 7.52
C MET A 57 -2.13 -5.08 7.16
N GLY A 58 -2.67 -4.17 7.98
CA GLY A 58 -2.72 -2.75 7.70
C GLY A 58 -3.82 -2.41 6.70
N CYS A 59 -5.05 -2.83 7.00
CA CYS A 59 -6.17 -2.71 6.06
C CYS A 59 -6.59 -1.27 5.75
N GLY A 60 -6.20 -0.28 6.56
CA GLY A 60 -6.54 1.13 6.36
C GLY A 60 -8.04 1.35 6.27
N SER A 61 -8.51 1.95 5.18
CA SER A 61 -9.94 2.19 4.90
C SER A 61 -10.69 0.95 4.38
N GLY A 62 -10.03 -0.22 4.30
CA GLY A 62 -10.63 -1.45 3.76
C GLY A 62 -10.74 -1.50 2.23
N ARG A 63 -9.99 -0.66 1.52
CA ARG A 63 -10.11 -0.53 0.05
C ARG A 63 -9.84 -1.83 -0.71
N TRP A 64 -8.90 -2.65 -0.24
CA TRP A 64 -8.57 -3.94 -0.84
C TRP A 64 -9.46 -5.06 -0.31
N ALA A 65 -9.77 -5.03 0.97
CA ALA A 65 -10.65 -5.98 1.64
C ALA A 65 -12.00 -6.12 0.93
N LYS A 66 -12.54 -5.04 0.38
CA LYS A 66 -13.79 -5.03 -0.39
C LYS A 66 -13.81 -6.03 -1.56
N PHE A 67 -12.68 -6.18 -2.25
CA PHE A 67 -12.58 -7.08 -3.40
C PHE A 67 -12.26 -8.51 -2.96
N VAL A 68 -11.46 -8.66 -1.90
CA VAL A 68 -11.06 -9.95 -1.37
C VAL A 68 -12.22 -10.65 -0.64
N ALA A 69 -13.02 -9.91 0.12
CA ALA A 69 -14.14 -10.48 0.92
C ALA A 69 -15.14 -11.29 0.10
N ASN A 70 -15.35 -10.94 -1.18
CA ASN A 70 -16.23 -11.72 -2.07
C ASN A 70 -15.63 -13.05 -2.55
N LYS A 71 -14.36 -13.32 -2.26
CA LYS A 71 -13.62 -14.47 -2.80
C LYS A 71 -13.20 -15.46 -1.72
N VAL A 72 -13.49 -15.15 -0.44
CA VAL A 72 -12.97 -15.91 0.70
C VAL A 72 -14.08 -16.12 1.75
N HIS A 73 -13.90 -17.12 2.62
CA HIS A 73 -14.88 -17.40 3.66
C HIS A 73 -14.78 -16.39 4.81
N ILE A 74 -13.58 -16.12 5.33
CA ILE A 74 -13.34 -15.13 6.38
C ILE A 74 -12.13 -14.27 6.02
N LEU A 75 -12.27 -12.95 6.19
CA LEU A 75 -11.19 -11.98 6.07
C LEU A 75 -10.99 -11.23 7.39
N ASN A 76 -9.79 -11.31 7.96
CA ASN A 76 -9.38 -10.62 9.18
C ASN A 76 -8.65 -9.32 8.82
N CYS A 77 -9.30 -8.19 9.01
CA CYS A 77 -8.75 -6.85 8.78
C CYS A 77 -8.08 -6.33 10.05
N ILE A 78 -6.78 -6.09 10.00
CA ILE A 78 -5.96 -5.68 11.14
C ILE A 78 -5.37 -4.31 10.84
N ASP A 79 -5.57 -3.32 11.72
CA ASP A 79 -4.95 -2.01 11.61
C ASP A 79 -4.75 -1.38 12.99
N PRO A 80 -3.60 -0.73 13.28
CA PRO A 80 -3.37 -0.08 14.56
C PRO A 80 -4.14 1.24 14.73
N SER A 81 -4.68 1.83 13.66
CA SER A 81 -5.44 3.06 13.70
C SER A 81 -6.94 2.78 13.86
N GLU A 82 -7.49 3.11 15.03
CA GLU A 82 -8.93 3.04 15.27
C GLU A 82 -9.73 3.89 14.27
N LYS A 83 -9.19 5.06 13.89
CA LYS A 83 -9.80 5.95 12.89
C LYS A 83 -9.92 5.27 11.53
N ALA A 84 -8.85 4.62 11.08
CA ALA A 84 -8.84 3.87 9.83
C ALA A 84 -9.85 2.71 9.88
N LEU A 85 -9.86 1.95 10.96
CA LEU A 85 -10.82 0.85 11.15
C LEU A 85 -12.28 1.31 11.18
N ASN A 86 -12.57 2.48 11.76
CA ASN A 86 -13.92 3.04 11.74
C ASN A 86 -14.37 3.40 10.32
N VAL A 87 -13.45 3.86 9.47
CA VAL A 87 -13.72 4.06 8.04
C VAL A 87 -13.91 2.70 7.34
N ALA A 88 -13.04 1.72 7.60
CA ALA A 88 -13.15 0.37 7.03
C ALA A 88 -14.49 -0.29 7.37
N LYS A 89 -14.91 -0.26 8.64
CA LYS A 89 -16.20 -0.81 9.08
C LYS A 89 -17.37 -0.18 8.32
N LYS A 90 -17.36 1.13 8.08
CA LYS A 90 -18.38 1.82 7.29
C LYS A 90 -18.37 1.40 5.82
N ASN A 91 -17.16 1.33 5.22
CA ASN A 91 -17.00 0.98 3.81
C ASN A 91 -17.36 -0.48 3.52
N LEU A 92 -17.19 -1.36 4.50
CA LEU A 92 -17.34 -2.81 4.39
C LEU A 92 -18.60 -3.34 5.10
N SER A 93 -19.50 -2.47 5.53
CA SER A 93 -20.69 -2.80 6.34
C SER A 93 -21.63 -3.84 5.73
N LYS A 94 -21.57 -4.02 4.40
CA LYS A 94 -22.39 -5.02 3.69
C LYS A 94 -21.81 -6.44 3.70
N PHE A 95 -20.58 -6.62 4.20
CA PHE A 95 -19.93 -7.93 4.29
C PHE A 95 -20.05 -8.48 5.70
N SER A 96 -20.62 -9.68 5.83
CA SER A 96 -20.75 -10.39 7.12
C SER A 96 -19.56 -11.27 7.47
N ASN A 97 -18.63 -11.46 6.52
CA ASN A 97 -17.48 -12.33 6.65
C ASN A 97 -16.15 -11.60 6.95
N ILE A 98 -16.23 -10.38 7.48
CA ILE A 98 -15.04 -9.59 7.82
C ILE A 98 -14.97 -9.37 9.34
N ASN A 99 -13.83 -9.73 9.93
CA ASN A 99 -13.49 -9.40 11.31
C ASN A 99 -12.53 -8.21 11.34
N PHE A 100 -12.68 -7.32 12.34
CA PHE A 100 -11.82 -6.14 12.49
C PHE A 100 -11.08 -6.18 13.82
N TYR A 101 -9.75 -5.99 13.76
CA TYR A 101 -8.87 -5.99 14.92
C TYR A 101 -8.09 -4.68 15.00
N ASN A 102 -8.25 -3.93 16.10
CA ASN A 102 -7.43 -2.75 16.38
C ASN A 102 -6.13 -3.21 17.02
N ALA A 103 -5.13 -3.49 16.20
CA ALA A 103 -3.88 -4.09 16.64
C ALA A 103 -2.73 -3.73 15.72
N SER A 104 -1.52 -3.69 16.27
CA SER A 104 -0.31 -3.57 15.48
C SER A 104 0.13 -4.93 14.92
N ILE A 105 1.03 -4.88 13.93
CA ILE A 105 1.50 -6.08 13.22
C ILE A 105 2.13 -7.15 14.14
N ASN A 106 2.67 -6.76 15.29
CA ASN A 106 3.30 -7.67 16.24
C ASN A 106 2.37 -8.08 17.40
N ASP A 107 1.11 -7.62 17.40
CA ASP A 107 0.16 -8.05 18.40
C ASP A 107 -0.44 -9.40 17.97
N GLU A 108 -0.47 -10.38 18.87
CA GLU A 108 -0.91 -11.75 18.57
C GLU A 108 -2.45 -11.86 18.66
N VAL A 109 -3.17 -11.17 17.72
CA VAL A 109 -4.65 -11.18 17.70
C VAL A 109 -5.25 -12.35 16.95
N LEU A 110 -4.46 -13.04 16.14
CA LEU A 110 -4.83 -14.26 15.43
C LEU A 110 -3.96 -15.42 15.89
N LYS A 111 -4.51 -16.62 15.88
CA LYS A 111 -3.78 -17.85 16.21
C LYS A 111 -2.66 -18.09 15.20
N ARG A 112 -1.49 -18.51 15.66
CA ARG A 112 -0.36 -18.90 14.80
C ARG A 112 -0.74 -20.08 13.91
N ASN A 113 -0.19 -20.12 12.71
CA ASN A 113 -0.41 -21.18 11.71
C ASN A 113 -1.91 -21.48 11.45
N SER A 114 -2.75 -20.43 11.45
CA SER A 114 -4.18 -20.58 11.27
C SER A 114 -4.72 -19.99 9.96
N GLN A 115 -3.95 -19.14 9.29
CA GLN A 115 -4.41 -18.41 8.13
C GLN A 115 -4.03 -19.14 6.84
N ASP A 116 -4.99 -19.32 5.93
CA ASP A 116 -4.82 -19.96 4.64
C ASP A 116 -4.18 -19.05 3.60
N PHE A 117 -4.23 -17.75 3.83
CA PHE A 117 -3.56 -16.73 3.02
C PHE A 117 -3.38 -15.45 3.81
N GLY A 118 -2.55 -14.55 3.30
CA GLY A 118 -2.40 -13.21 3.85
C GLY A 118 -1.92 -12.21 2.82
N TYR A 119 -2.17 -10.94 3.10
CA TYR A 119 -1.54 -9.86 2.33
C TYR A 119 -1.25 -8.64 3.20
N CYS A 120 -0.23 -7.88 2.76
CA CYS A 120 0.21 -6.65 3.39
C CYS A 120 0.68 -5.66 2.33
N LEU A 121 -0.17 -4.73 1.95
CA LEU A 121 0.05 -3.85 0.81
C LEU A 121 0.23 -2.39 1.24
N GLY A 122 1.45 -1.87 1.07
CA GLY A 122 1.72 -0.46 1.35
C GLY A 122 1.90 -0.11 2.84
N VAL A 123 2.33 -1.07 3.68
CA VAL A 123 2.39 -0.90 5.15
C VAL A 123 3.79 -1.06 5.72
N LEU A 124 4.49 -2.15 5.37
CA LEU A 124 5.71 -2.57 6.06
C LEU A 124 6.91 -1.63 5.86
N HIS A 125 6.85 -0.75 4.87
CA HIS A 125 7.85 0.30 4.68
C HIS A 125 7.60 1.56 5.53
N HIS A 126 6.49 1.58 6.27
CA HIS A 126 6.11 2.63 7.22
C HIS A 126 6.22 2.21 8.69
N ILE A 127 6.77 1.03 8.99
CA ILE A 127 7.01 0.58 10.36
C ILE A 127 8.51 0.62 10.72
N PRO A 128 8.87 0.71 12.02
CA PRO A 128 10.27 0.79 12.45
C PRO A 128 11.14 -0.37 11.98
N ASN A 129 10.66 -1.61 12.06
CA ASN A 129 11.39 -2.80 11.61
C ASN A 129 10.54 -3.62 10.63
N THR A 130 10.86 -3.51 9.34
CA THR A 130 10.17 -4.21 8.26
C THR A 130 10.33 -5.73 8.35
N LEU A 131 11.54 -6.21 8.67
CA LEU A 131 11.81 -7.65 8.80
C LEU A 131 10.98 -8.29 9.92
N ASP A 132 10.86 -7.63 11.08
CA ASP A 132 10.03 -8.14 12.19
C ASP A 132 8.54 -8.16 11.79
N GLY A 133 8.10 -7.20 10.99
CA GLY A 133 6.74 -7.20 10.45
C GLY A 133 6.49 -8.37 9.50
N ILE A 134 7.42 -8.69 8.61
CA ILE A 134 7.32 -9.85 7.72
C ILE A 134 7.31 -11.15 8.53
N LYS A 135 8.18 -11.27 9.54
CA LYS A 135 8.19 -12.43 10.46
C LYS A 135 6.87 -12.58 11.23
N ALA A 136 6.25 -11.48 11.63
CA ALA A 136 4.95 -11.51 12.30
C ALA A 136 3.85 -12.04 11.37
N CYS A 137 3.78 -11.59 10.10
CA CYS A 137 2.87 -12.14 9.11
C CYS A 137 3.12 -13.63 8.85
N SER A 138 4.40 -14.04 8.74
CA SER A 138 4.79 -15.44 8.54
C SER A 138 4.26 -16.37 9.64
N LYS A 139 4.26 -15.93 10.90
CA LYS A 139 3.78 -16.74 12.05
C LYS A 139 2.27 -17.04 11.99
N LEU A 140 1.50 -16.23 11.32
CA LEU A 140 0.05 -16.40 11.21
C LEU A 140 -0.33 -17.46 10.15
N LEU A 141 0.51 -17.60 9.13
CA LEU A 141 0.23 -18.40 7.94
C LEU A 141 0.46 -19.90 8.20
N LYS A 142 -0.41 -20.71 7.64
CA LYS A 142 -0.22 -22.16 7.51
C LYS A 142 0.92 -22.46 6.54
N LYS A 143 1.48 -23.66 6.62
CA LYS A 143 2.47 -24.12 5.63
C LYS A 143 1.88 -24.05 4.21
N ASP A 144 2.69 -23.63 3.25
CA ASP A 144 2.38 -23.42 1.84
C ASP A 144 1.31 -22.32 1.56
N ALA A 145 0.83 -21.61 2.58
CA ALA A 145 -0.10 -20.50 2.43
C ALA A 145 0.53 -19.33 1.65
N PRO A 146 -0.18 -18.76 0.65
CA PRO A 146 0.31 -17.61 -0.10
C PRO A 146 0.30 -16.32 0.73
N PHE A 147 1.36 -15.52 0.53
CA PHE A 147 1.49 -14.19 1.13
C PHE A 147 1.81 -13.16 0.05
N LEU A 148 0.91 -12.21 -0.17
CA LEU A 148 1.10 -11.09 -1.09
C LEU A 148 1.61 -9.87 -0.33
N MET A 149 2.69 -9.27 -0.80
CA MET A 149 3.29 -8.09 -0.18
C MET A 149 3.62 -7.02 -1.22
N TYR A 150 3.48 -5.75 -0.82
CA TYR A 150 3.97 -4.61 -1.58
C TYR A 150 4.82 -3.70 -0.70
N LEU A 151 6.03 -3.42 -1.18
CA LEU A 151 6.96 -2.46 -0.57
C LEU A 151 7.40 -1.41 -1.59
N TYR A 152 7.75 -0.22 -1.11
CA TYR A 152 8.31 0.81 -1.96
C TYR A 152 9.70 0.42 -2.47
N TYR A 153 9.90 0.50 -3.79
CA TYR A 153 11.18 0.20 -4.42
C TYR A 153 12.15 1.38 -4.38
N ASN A 154 13.45 1.08 -4.39
CA ASN A 154 14.54 2.04 -4.23
C ASN A 154 14.97 2.73 -5.53
N PHE A 155 14.21 2.57 -6.63
CA PHE A 155 14.51 3.13 -7.96
C PHE A 155 15.80 2.57 -8.59
N GLU A 156 16.22 1.35 -8.26
CA GLU A 156 17.45 0.76 -8.79
C GLU A 156 17.50 0.70 -10.32
N ASN A 157 16.34 0.55 -10.96
CA ASN A 157 16.17 0.49 -12.42
C ASN A 157 15.91 1.86 -13.08
N ARG A 158 16.04 2.99 -12.34
CA ARG A 158 15.80 4.33 -12.88
C ARG A 158 17.08 5.07 -13.20
N PRO A 159 17.07 5.99 -14.21
CA PRO A 159 18.20 6.82 -14.57
C PRO A 159 18.73 7.67 -13.41
N PHE A 160 19.99 8.09 -13.49
CA PHE A 160 20.65 8.91 -12.47
C PHE A 160 19.87 10.21 -12.15
N LEU A 161 19.42 10.92 -13.19
CA LEU A 161 18.65 12.17 -12.99
C LEU A 161 17.37 11.94 -12.21
N PHE A 162 16.65 10.84 -12.46
CA PHE A 162 15.46 10.46 -11.68
C PHE A 162 15.80 10.27 -10.21
N LYS A 163 16.90 9.53 -9.94
CA LYS A 163 17.37 9.29 -8.56
C LYS A 163 17.79 10.59 -7.86
N LEU A 164 18.38 11.53 -8.58
CA LEU A 164 18.76 12.84 -8.05
C LEU A 164 17.53 13.66 -7.65
N ILE A 165 16.54 13.79 -8.55
CA ILE A 165 15.27 14.48 -8.28
C ILE A 165 14.59 13.86 -7.07
N TRP A 166 14.57 12.52 -7.00
CA TRP A 166 14.00 11.82 -5.85
C TRP A 166 14.74 12.14 -4.54
N ARG A 167 16.09 12.16 -4.54
CA ARG A 167 16.89 12.51 -3.35
C ARG A 167 16.58 13.92 -2.84
N VAL A 168 16.49 14.90 -3.74
CA VAL A 168 16.11 16.28 -3.38
C VAL A 168 14.68 16.30 -2.81
N SER A 169 13.72 15.67 -3.48
CA SER A 169 12.34 15.59 -2.98
C SER A 169 12.27 14.88 -1.61
N ASN A 170 13.17 13.94 -1.32
CA ASN A 170 13.23 13.25 -0.03
C ASN A 170 13.74 14.15 1.11
N LEU A 171 14.63 15.10 0.82
CA LEU A 171 15.02 16.13 1.81
C LEU A 171 13.83 17.02 2.15
N ILE A 172 13.09 17.49 1.14
CA ILE A 172 11.85 18.26 1.32
C ILE A 172 10.84 17.44 2.14
N ARG A 173 10.65 16.17 1.83
CA ARG A 173 9.78 15.26 2.59
C ARG A 173 10.14 15.20 4.06
N LYS A 174 11.44 15.00 4.38
CA LYS A 174 11.91 14.91 5.77
C LYS A 174 11.56 16.18 6.57
N PHE A 175 11.69 17.34 5.96
CA PHE A 175 11.30 18.60 6.57
C PHE A 175 9.77 18.70 6.72
N LEU A 176 9.01 18.51 5.64
CA LEU A 176 7.55 18.66 5.64
C LEU A 176 6.85 17.66 6.57
N SER A 177 7.35 16.41 6.63
CA SER A 177 6.76 15.37 7.50
C SER A 177 6.88 15.68 9.00
N SER A 178 7.76 16.61 9.40
CA SER A 178 7.89 17.06 10.79
C SER A 178 6.87 18.13 11.20
N LEU A 179 6.24 18.81 10.22
CA LEU A 179 5.29 19.89 10.46
C LEU A 179 3.98 19.37 11.08
N PRO A 180 3.21 20.27 11.75
CA PRO A 180 1.85 19.96 12.19
C PRO A 180 0.93 19.52 11.04
N SER A 181 0.01 18.58 11.30
CA SER A 181 -0.83 17.95 10.27
C SER A 181 -1.64 18.93 9.40
N GLY A 182 -2.11 20.05 9.99
CA GLY A 182 -2.85 21.07 9.23
C GLY A 182 -1.98 21.79 8.19
N ILE A 183 -0.79 22.26 8.61
CA ILE A 183 0.18 22.94 7.72
C ILE A 183 0.69 21.95 6.65
N LYS A 184 1.05 20.74 7.07
CA LYS A 184 1.47 19.65 6.20
C LYS A 184 0.43 19.37 5.11
N GLY A 185 -0.84 19.24 5.51
CA GLY A 185 -1.94 18.98 4.57
C GLY A 185 -2.15 20.14 3.56
N LEU A 186 -1.97 21.40 3.98
CA LEU A 186 -2.07 22.55 3.07
C LEU A 186 -0.92 22.55 2.05
N ILE A 187 0.32 22.40 2.52
CA ILE A 187 1.51 22.40 1.66
C ILE A 187 1.47 21.25 0.64
N THR A 188 1.05 20.06 1.05
CA THR A 188 0.96 18.92 0.12
C THR A 188 -0.11 19.12 -0.95
N VAL A 189 -1.21 19.80 -0.66
CA VAL A 189 -2.19 20.19 -1.68
C VAL A 189 -1.59 21.21 -2.67
N ILE A 190 -0.82 22.19 -2.18
CA ILE A 190 -0.11 23.15 -3.03
C ILE A 190 0.91 22.43 -3.93
N ILE A 191 1.68 21.49 -3.39
CA ILE A 191 2.61 20.64 -4.17
C ILE A 191 1.85 19.84 -5.24
N ALA A 192 0.71 19.25 -4.88
CA ALA A 192 -0.10 18.52 -5.85
C ALA A 192 -0.59 19.41 -6.99
N TYR A 193 -0.98 20.65 -6.69
CA TYR A 193 -1.50 21.60 -7.68
C TYR A 193 -0.39 22.21 -8.55
N LEU A 194 0.72 22.63 -7.94
CA LEU A 194 1.78 23.37 -8.65
C LEU A 194 2.85 22.45 -9.27
N ILE A 195 3.01 21.24 -8.79
CA ILE A 195 4.06 20.30 -9.25
C ILE A 195 3.46 19.07 -9.90
N TYR A 196 2.61 18.31 -9.18
CA TYR A 196 2.07 17.04 -9.69
C TYR A 196 1.21 17.26 -10.92
N PHE A 197 0.24 18.18 -10.83
CA PHE A 197 -0.71 18.40 -11.91
C PHE A 197 -0.07 18.89 -13.21
N PRO A 198 0.79 19.94 -13.22
CA PRO A 198 1.41 20.40 -14.46
C PRO A 198 2.35 19.35 -15.07
N LEU A 199 3.19 18.69 -14.27
CA LEU A 199 4.13 17.68 -14.77
C LEU A 199 3.38 16.45 -15.32
N ALA A 200 2.32 16.01 -14.65
CA ALA A 200 1.51 14.91 -15.14
C ALA A 200 0.81 15.24 -16.46
N ARG A 201 0.25 16.46 -16.59
CA ARG A 201 -0.39 16.91 -17.84
C ARG A 201 0.60 17.17 -18.96
N PHE A 202 1.80 17.64 -18.63
CA PHE A 202 2.91 17.74 -19.60
C PHE A 202 3.33 16.35 -20.10
N ALA A 203 3.48 15.37 -19.20
CA ALA A 203 3.77 13.99 -19.56
C ALA A 203 2.66 13.40 -20.48
N LEU A 204 1.38 13.72 -20.20
CA LEU A 204 0.26 13.33 -21.07
C LEU A 204 0.37 13.92 -22.47
N LEU A 205 0.68 15.22 -22.55
CA LEU A 205 0.87 15.90 -23.84
C LEU A 205 2.01 15.25 -24.64
N CYS A 206 3.18 15.07 -24.02
CA CYS A 206 4.33 14.41 -24.64
C CYS A 206 3.99 12.99 -25.11
N HIS A 207 3.26 12.23 -24.29
CA HIS A 207 2.81 10.88 -24.64
C HIS A 207 1.90 10.88 -25.89
N LYS A 208 0.95 11.82 -25.96
CA LYS A 208 0.07 11.99 -27.14
C LYS A 208 0.83 12.39 -28.42
N LEU A 209 1.98 13.04 -28.25
CA LEU A 209 2.89 13.39 -29.36
C LEU A 209 3.86 12.25 -29.72
N GLY A 210 3.70 11.05 -29.14
CA GLY A 210 4.54 9.88 -29.44
C GLY A 210 5.89 9.84 -28.68
N VAL A 211 6.14 10.76 -27.74
CA VAL A 211 7.36 10.77 -26.94
C VAL A 211 7.31 9.69 -25.86
N ASN A 212 8.39 8.94 -25.68
CA ASN A 212 8.50 7.98 -24.59
C ASN A 212 8.65 8.70 -23.25
N VAL A 213 7.61 8.66 -22.44
CA VAL A 213 7.55 9.34 -21.13
C VAL A 213 7.80 8.40 -19.95
N ALA A 214 8.26 7.17 -20.15
CA ALA A 214 8.44 6.17 -19.10
C ALA A 214 9.33 6.64 -17.94
N ASN A 215 10.29 7.51 -18.22
CA ASN A 215 11.21 8.08 -17.22
C ASN A 215 10.86 9.53 -16.82
N PHE A 216 9.74 10.07 -17.26
CA PHE A 216 9.31 11.41 -16.81
C PHE A 216 8.82 11.34 -15.36
N PRO A 217 9.16 12.35 -14.53
CA PRO A 217 8.58 12.46 -13.20
C PRO A 217 7.05 12.50 -13.26
N LEU A 218 6.41 11.78 -12.36
CA LEU A 218 4.94 11.76 -12.19
C LEU A 218 4.16 11.29 -13.45
N THR A 219 4.81 10.58 -14.37
CA THR A 219 4.15 10.03 -15.57
C THR A 219 3.00 9.07 -15.23
N ASP A 220 3.08 8.38 -14.09
CA ASP A 220 2.02 7.46 -13.63
C ASP A 220 0.70 8.16 -13.29
N TYR A 221 0.72 9.51 -13.18
CA TYR A 221 -0.46 10.34 -12.93
C TYR A 221 -1.00 11.02 -14.18
N LYS A 222 -0.40 10.81 -15.36
CA LYS A 222 -0.77 11.53 -16.58
C LYS A 222 -2.25 11.43 -16.94
N ASP A 223 -2.85 10.26 -16.71
CA ASP A 223 -4.25 9.96 -17.00
C ASP A 223 -5.14 9.96 -15.74
N LYS A 224 -4.56 10.13 -14.54
CA LYS A 224 -5.29 10.03 -13.28
C LYS A 224 -5.99 11.33 -12.90
N PRO A 225 -7.13 11.27 -12.20
CA PRO A 225 -7.79 12.43 -11.57
C PRO A 225 -6.89 13.11 -10.53
N PHE A 226 -7.09 14.42 -10.35
CA PHE A 226 -6.35 15.23 -9.37
C PHE A 226 -6.45 14.69 -7.93
N TYR A 227 -7.54 14.01 -7.60
CA TYR A 227 -7.73 13.37 -6.30
C TYR A 227 -6.55 12.45 -5.93
N PHE A 228 -6.10 11.59 -6.87
CA PHE A 228 -4.97 10.69 -6.63
C PHE A 228 -3.66 11.46 -6.43
N MET A 229 -3.43 12.51 -7.23
CA MET A 229 -2.25 13.36 -7.07
C MET A 229 -2.19 14.00 -5.67
N LYS A 230 -3.36 14.44 -5.15
CA LYS A 230 -3.48 15.07 -3.84
C LYS A 230 -3.27 14.07 -2.70
N THR A 231 -3.86 12.88 -2.78
CA THR A 231 -3.68 11.83 -1.76
C THR A 231 -2.24 11.33 -1.74
N ASP A 232 -1.66 11.07 -2.91
CA ASP A 232 -0.31 10.55 -3.02
C ASP A 232 0.76 11.61 -2.69
N ALA A 233 0.49 12.90 -2.93
CA ALA A 233 1.35 13.98 -2.44
C ALA A 233 1.34 14.06 -0.90
N LEU A 234 0.18 13.83 -0.26
CA LEU A 234 0.09 13.78 1.20
C LEU A 234 0.82 12.56 1.74
N ASP A 235 0.63 11.37 1.17
CA ASP A 235 1.37 10.16 1.53
C ASP A 235 2.88 10.39 1.34
N ARG A 236 3.31 10.86 0.19
CA ARG A 236 4.73 11.07 -0.14
C ARG A 236 5.44 12.09 0.75
N PHE A 237 4.83 13.25 1.02
CA PHE A 237 5.47 14.35 1.75
C PHE A 237 5.00 14.46 3.21
N GLY A 238 3.88 13.85 3.53
CA GLY A 238 3.30 13.84 4.87
C GLY A 238 3.84 12.75 5.77
N THR A 239 4.28 11.64 5.20
CA THR A 239 4.70 10.46 5.97
C THR A 239 6.11 10.59 6.49
N ARG A 240 6.26 10.47 7.82
CA ARG A 240 7.55 10.60 8.51
C ARG A 240 8.49 9.44 8.23
N LEU A 241 8.00 8.22 8.31
CA LEU A 241 8.77 7.00 8.13
C LEU A 241 8.44 6.38 6.78
N GLU A 242 9.41 6.41 5.87
CA GLU A 242 9.33 5.79 4.56
C GLU A 242 10.66 5.09 4.27
N LYS A 243 10.60 3.81 4.01
CA LYS A 243 11.74 2.98 3.61
C LYS A 243 11.55 2.50 2.18
N ARG A 244 12.66 2.26 1.49
CA ARG A 244 12.65 1.73 0.13
C ARG A 244 13.65 0.59 0.02
N PHE A 245 13.29 -0.39 -0.76
CA PHE A 245 14.01 -1.66 -0.83
C PHE A 245 14.38 -2.00 -2.26
N SER A 246 15.51 -2.66 -2.44
CA SER A 246 15.85 -3.37 -3.67
C SER A 246 15.04 -4.67 -3.76
N LYS A 247 15.02 -5.25 -4.95
CA LYS A 247 14.43 -6.59 -5.14
C LYS A 247 15.14 -7.62 -4.28
N GLN A 248 16.47 -7.51 -4.15
CA GLN A 248 17.28 -8.43 -3.36
C GLN A 248 16.98 -8.29 -1.86
N ASP A 249 16.85 -7.06 -1.33
CA ASP A 249 16.47 -6.85 0.08
C ASP A 249 15.15 -7.54 0.43
N ILE A 250 14.18 -7.50 -0.49
CA ILE A 250 12.87 -8.15 -0.30
C ILE A 250 13.01 -9.66 -0.29
N ILE A 251 13.77 -10.24 -1.23
CA ILE A 251 14.04 -11.68 -1.29
C ILE A 251 14.70 -12.14 0.01
N ASP A 252 15.73 -11.44 0.46
CA ASP A 252 16.47 -11.79 1.67
C ASP A 252 15.57 -11.74 2.92
N MET A 253 14.79 -10.67 3.08
CA MET A 253 13.85 -10.53 4.20
C MET A 253 12.77 -11.61 4.20
N LEU A 254 12.21 -11.98 3.04
CA LEU A 254 11.22 -13.04 2.93
C LEU A 254 11.84 -14.41 3.25
N THR A 255 13.00 -14.71 2.68
CA THR A 255 13.71 -15.98 2.91
C THR A 255 14.03 -16.18 4.40
N VAL A 256 14.62 -15.17 5.05
CA VAL A 256 14.92 -15.22 6.50
C VAL A 256 13.65 -15.30 7.36
N SER A 257 12.50 -14.85 6.83
CA SER A 257 11.20 -14.94 7.50
C SER A 257 10.47 -16.26 7.25
N GLY A 258 11.10 -17.22 6.57
CA GLY A 258 10.56 -18.55 6.30
C GLY A 258 9.54 -18.57 5.15
N PHE A 259 9.79 -17.78 4.11
CA PHE A 259 9.05 -17.83 2.86
C PHE A 259 9.89 -18.44 1.73
N LYS A 260 9.22 -19.08 0.79
CA LYS A 260 9.76 -19.71 -0.42
C LYS A 260 8.94 -19.32 -1.65
N ASP A 261 9.34 -19.76 -2.84
CA ASP A 261 8.63 -19.55 -4.12
C ASP A 261 8.32 -18.06 -4.40
N ILE A 262 9.30 -17.18 -4.11
CA ILE A 262 9.15 -15.74 -4.21
C ILE A 262 9.08 -15.32 -5.68
N LYS A 263 7.96 -14.70 -6.09
CA LYS A 263 7.73 -14.19 -7.44
C LYS A 263 7.29 -12.74 -7.38
N PHE A 264 7.79 -11.93 -8.31
CA PHE A 264 7.39 -10.52 -8.44
C PHE A 264 6.44 -10.35 -9.62
N SER A 265 5.47 -9.45 -9.48
CA SER A 265 4.67 -9.03 -10.62
C SER A 265 5.51 -8.26 -11.63
N GLU A 266 5.14 -8.33 -12.89
CA GLU A 266 5.71 -7.51 -13.95
C GLU A 266 4.98 -6.16 -14.03
N GLY A 267 5.74 -5.07 -14.24
CA GLY A 267 5.19 -3.73 -14.38
C GLY A 267 4.91 -3.00 -13.08
N ASN A 268 4.02 -2.02 -13.15
CA ASN A 268 3.61 -1.19 -12.01
C ASN A 268 2.43 -1.82 -11.24
N PRO A 269 2.39 -1.62 -9.90
CA PRO A 269 3.44 -1.02 -9.08
C PRO A 269 4.61 -1.98 -8.87
N CYS A 270 5.84 -1.45 -8.98
CA CYS A 270 7.05 -2.25 -8.75
C CYS A 270 7.06 -2.84 -7.33
N TRP A 271 7.64 -4.04 -7.19
CA TRP A 271 7.82 -4.76 -5.92
C TRP A 271 6.52 -5.24 -5.24
N VAL A 272 5.50 -5.53 -6.05
CA VAL A 272 4.47 -6.47 -5.62
C VAL A 272 5.04 -7.87 -5.75
N CYS A 273 5.04 -8.62 -4.68
CA CYS A 273 5.54 -9.99 -4.68
C CYS A 273 4.58 -10.94 -3.97
N ILE A 274 4.54 -12.16 -4.48
CA ILE A 274 3.88 -13.31 -3.86
C ILE A 274 4.94 -14.31 -3.40
N SER A 275 4.71 -14.93 -2.26
CA SER A 275 5.55 -15.98 -1.71
C SER A 275 4.69 -17.01 -1.01
N LYS A 276 5.25 -18.19 -0.70
CA LYS A 276 4.57 -19.24 0.09
C LYS A 276 5.27 -19.40 1.43
N LYS A 277 4.52 -19.64 2.49
CA LYS A 277 5.09 -20.02 3.79
C LYS A 277 5.80 -21.38 3.64
N ALA A 278 7.06 -21.47 4.08
CA ALA A 278 7.86 -22.69 4.06
C ALA A 278 7.37 -23.76 5.06
#